data_99450e40b1f1d830c2f5089c12bdb483
#
_entry.id   99450e40b1f1d830c2f5089c12bdb483
#
_cell.length_a   1.000
_cell.length_b   1.000
_cell.length_c   1.000
_cell.angle_alpha   90.00
_cell.angle_beta   90.00
_cell.angle_gamma   90.00
#
_symmetry.space_group_name_H-M   'P 1'
#
loop_
_entity.id
_entity.type
_entity.pdbx_description
1 polymer ?
#
loop_
_entity_poly.entity_id
_entity_poly.type
_entity_poly.pdbx_seq_one_letter_code
_entity_poly.pdbx_strand_id
1 'polypeptide(L)'
;IKLNKSFLDLNKYINYTYIEVLLSLNIRIPHLCYHNQLPVSGNCRLCLGIIGADRKPAPLCATSVRPNDIVDYNSTRVRRLRQDVLEFLLINHPMDCPACDQGGECDLQDYSYNFGSDRSRHTFSYKKTILNKDRGAIVKTVMNRCINCTRCTRFFAEVVGTTLVGIIGRGINSEISSYVDMKFSDCEFSGNVIDLCPVGALTSQSNAFAFRPWNLKRFNSFDILDSLGSNIVVHSYGSTIVKITPGINYDLNLNWISDKARYMFDGLYKQRILKPLYVNKLNQFVTLTWSEVFYILKKEVLQKNHKINIGCYFGELLNNETIFTASKFMDVIGNSNKYSFQDSLFINNDFVQNFTMNSHVTTFSNTDMCFIFGANLKTESPLLNIRLRKQYLATALSILTFGIHSSVLYPTYFFGFKMKTLIKFIEGSNNFCKYLCVKKNPIFLFN
;
A
#
# COMPACT_ATOMS: atom_id res chain seq x y z
N ILE A 1 -3.86 24.89 -25.47
CA ILE A 1 -2.56 24.21 -25.68
C ILE A 1 -2.55 23.71 -27.10
N LYS A 2 -1.61 24.21 -27.90
CA LYS A 2 -1.35 23.65 -29.22
C LYS A 2 -0.45 22.43 -29.01
N LEU A 3 -1.04 21.26 -28.83
CA LEU A 3 -0.34 19.98 -28.85
C LEU A 3 -0.22 19.59 -30.33
N ASN A 4 0.92 19.78 -30.95
CA ASN A 4 1.24 19.30 -32.32
C ASN A 4 0.03 19.20 -33.26
N LYS A 5 -0.81 20.29 -33.38
CA LYS A 5 -2.01 20.45 -34.20
C LYS A 5 -3.39 20.18 -33.59
N SER A 6 -3.54 19.83 -32.31
CA SER A 6 -4.85 19.78 -31.65
C SER A 6 -4.99 20.87 -30.58
N PHE A 7 -6.09 21.60 -30.60
CA PHE A 7 -6.42 22.59 -29.56
C PHE A 7 -7.14 21.87 -28.43
N LEU A 8 -6.68 22.06 -27.18
CA LEU A 8 -7.36 21.61 -25.98
C LEU A 8 -7.98 22.80 -25.26
N ASP A 9 -9.21 22.62 -24.78
CA ASP A 9 -9.82 23.58 -23.88
C ASP A 9 -9.08 23.55 -22.52
N LEU A 10 -8.42 24.65 -22.20
CA LEU A 10 -7.57 24.80 -21.00
C LEU A 10 -8.36 25.10 -19.72
N ASN A 11 -9.59 25.57 -19.81
CA ASN A 11 -10.37 25.94 -18.65
C ASN A 11 -10.63 24.73 -17.73
N LYS A 12 -10.65 23.53 -18.31
CA LYS A 12 -10.79 22.26 -17.58
C LYS A 12 -9.52 21.85 -16.79
N TYR A 13 -8.34 22.40 -17.16
CA TYR A 13 -7.04 21.97 -16.64
C TYR A 13 -6.30 23.06 -15.85
N ILE A 14 -7.00 24.10 -15.43
CA ILE A 14 -6.46 25.11 -14.51
C ILE A 14 -6.05 24.38 -13.22
N ASN A 15 -4.85 24.65 -12.72
CA ASN A 15 -4.20 24.01 -11.58
C ASN A 15 -3.54 22.63 -11.79
N TYR A 16 -3.63 22.06 -12.99
CA TYR A 16 -2.86 20.86 -13.33
C TYR A 16 -1.47 21.20 -13.84
N THR A 17 -0.53 20.28 -13.68
CA THR A 17 0.78 20.36 -14.35
C THR A 17 0.67 19.82 -15.78
N TYR A 18 1.61 20.21 -16.65
CA TYR A 18 1.59 19.71 -18.04
C TYR A 18 1.70 18.20 -18.13
N ILE A 19 2.46 17.54 -17.22
CA ILE A 19 2.57 16.08 -17.22
C ILE A 19 1.23 15.42 -16.91
N GLU A 20 0.45 15.95 -15.96
CA GLU A 20 -0.87 15.43 -15.61
C GLU A 20 -1.84 15.51 -16.77
N VAL A 21 -1.86 16.65 -17.45
CA VAL A 21 -2.68 16.85 -18.66
C VAL A 21 -2.27 15.88 -19.77
N LEU A 22 -0.98 15.73 -20.04
CA LEU A 22 -0.49 14.85 -21.09
C LEU A 22 -0.80 13.36 -20.76
N LEU A 23 -0.61 12.96 -19.52
CA LEU A 23 -0.97 11.60 -19.07
C LEU A 23 -2.47 11.33 -19.14
N SER A 24 -3.33 12.31 -18.81
CA SER A 24 -4.79 12.17 -18.95
C SER A 24 -5.24 12.01 -20.40
N LEU A 25 -4.42 12.47 -21.34
CA LEU A 25 -4.61 12.28 -22.79
C LEU A 25 -3.93 11.03 -23.34
N ASN A 26 -3.49 10.11 -22.46
CA ASN A 26 -2.73 8.90 -22.81
C ASN A 26 -1.40 9.18 -23.55
N ILE A 27 -0.83 10.39 -23.41
CA ILE A 27 0.47 10.73 -23.96
C ILE A 27 1.54 10.38 -22.94
N ARG A 28 2.32 9.35 -23.22
CA ARG A 28 3.40 8.89 -22.32
C ARG A 28 4.59 9.85 -22.37
N ILE A 29 4.87 10.51 -21.26
CA ILE A 29 6.04 11.35 -21.05
C ILE A 29 7.00 10.61 -20.11
N PRO A 30 8.28 10.40 -20.49
CA PRO A 30 9.22 9.70 -19.60
C PRO A 30 9.50 10.54 -18.36
N HIS A 31 9.41 9.89 -17.19
CA HIS A 31 9.63 10.51 -15.89
C HIS A 31 10.04 9.48 -14.85
N LEU A 32 10.98 9.80 -13.96
CA LEU A 32 11.47 8.89 -12.94
C LEU A 32 11.17 9.39 -11.52
N CYS A 33 11.19 10.71 -11.28
CA CYS A 33 10.92 11.23 -9.95
C CYS A 33 9.44 11.56 -9.69
N TYR A 34 8.66 11.86 -10.73
CA TYR A 34 7.23 12.15 -10.60
C TYR A 34 6.43 10.88 -10.26
N HIS A 35 5.47 11.04 -9.37
CA HIS A 35 4.45 10.05 -9.04
C HIS A 35 3.17 10.79 -8.65
N ASN A 36 2.02 10.35 -9.15
CA ASN A 36 0.73 11.03 -9.01
C ASN A 36 0.23 11.19 -7.55
N GLN A 37 0.69 10.35 -6.64
CA GLN A 37 0.32 10.39 -5.22
C GLN A 37 1.40 11.02 -4.33
N LEU A 38 2.44 11.61 -4.91
CA LEU A 38 3.54 12.24 -4.16
C LEU A 38 3.74 13.69 -4.62
N PRO A 39 4.15 14.60 -3.74
CA PRO A 39 4.52 15.96 -4.11
C PRO A 39 5.60 15.97 -5.20
N VAL A 40 5.57 16.97 -6.05
CA VAL A 40 6.52 17.10 -7.16
C VAL A 40 7.91 17.46 -6.65
N SER A 41 8.96 16.77 -7.13
CA SER A 41 10.35 17.11 -6.81
C SER A 41 11.15 17.71 -7.98
N GLY A 42 10.82 17.33 -9.22
CA GLY A 42 11.50 17.83 -10.43
C GLY A 42 12.97 17.44 -10.57
N ASN A 43 13.49 16.47 -9.81
CA ASN A 43 14.91 16.13 -9.71
C ASN A 43 15.48 15.44 -10.95
N CYS A 44 14.75 14.50 -11.55
CA CYS A 44 15.28 13.65 -12.62
C CYS A 44 15.42 14.38 -13.96
N ARG A 45 14.69 15.47 -14.18
CA ARG A 45 14.67 16.27 -15.42
C ARG A 45 14.34 15.48 -16.71
N LEU A 46 13.84 14.25 -16.60
CA LEU A 46 13.56 13.44 -17.78
C LEU A 46 12.28 13.88 -18.51
N CYS A 47 11.34 14.52 -17.81
CA CYS A 47 10.09 15.03 -18.38
C CYS A 47 10.23 16.40 -19.05
N LEU A 48 11.42 16.78 -19.56
CA LEU A 48 11.60 18.06 -20.22
C LEU A 48 10.71 18.23 -21.44
N GLY A 49 10.18 19.44 -21.60
CA GLY A 49 9.46 19.92 -22.77
C GLY A 49 9.78 21.40 -23.00
N ILE A 50 9.32 21.97 -24.10
CA ILE A 50 9.47 23.40 -24.42
C ILE A 50 8.08 24.03 -24.37
N ILE A 51 7.96 25.14 -23.63
CA ILE A 51 6.65 25.76 -23.34
C ILE A 51 6.68 27.19 -23.87
N GLY A 52 5.66 27.55 -24.65
CA GLY A 52 5.46 28.87 -25.19
C GLY A 52 6.54 29.28 -26.21
N ALA A 53 6.81 30.59 -26.30
CA ALA A 53 7.87 31.19 -27.13
C ALA A 53 9.25 31.02 -26.47
N ASP A 54 9.30 30.62 -25.19
CA ASP A 54 10.53 30.40 -24.47
C ASP A 54 11.30 29.23 -25.07
N ARG A 55 12.52 29.49 -25.50
CA ARG A 55 13.40 28.45 -26.04
C ARG A 55 14.04 27.57 -24.97
N LYS A 56 13.79 27.84 -23.68
CA LYS A 56 14.37 27.11 -22.55
C LYS A 56 13.52 25.86 -22.24
N PRO A 57 14.13 24.69 -22.07
CA PRO A 57 13.42 23.50 -21.66
C PRO A 57 12.94 23.61 -20.20
N ALA A 58 11.70 23.21 -19.95
CA ALA A 58 11.09 23.20 -18.61
C ALA A 58 10.66 21.79 -18.21
N PRO A 59 10.70 21.44 -16.90
CA PRO A 59 10.20 20.16 -16.40
C PRO A 59 8.67 20.17 -16.40
N LEU A 60 8.05 19.38 -17.26
CA LEU A 60 6.59 19.32 -17.41
C LEU A 60 5.87 18.88 -16.13
N CYS A 61 6.53 18.14 -15.22
CA CYS A 61 5.96 17.71 -13.95
C CYS A 61 5.87 18.83 -12.90
N ALA A 62 6.65 19.90 -13.04
CA ALA A 62 6.73 20.99 -12.06
C ALA A 62 6.22 22.32 -12.61
N THR A 63 5.76 22.35 -13.86
CA THR A 63 5.25 23.57 -14.51
C THR A 63 3.74 23.45 -14.65
N SER A 64 3.03 24.42 -14.08
CA SER A 64 1.57 24.51 -14.16
C SER A 64 1.14 25.01 -15.54
N VAL A 65 -0.01 24.53 -15.96
CA VAL A 65 -0.67 24.90 -17.22
C VAL A 65 -1.07 26.37 -17.17
N ARG A 66 -0.76 27.10 -18.26
CA ARG A 66 -1.17 28.50 -18.47
C ARG A 66 -2.06 28.60 -19.70
N PRO A 67 -2.99 29.55 -19.72
CA PRO A 67 -3.79 29.84 -20.92
C PRO A 67 -2.90 30.17 -22.11
N ASN A 68 -3.28 29.71 -23.30
CA ASN A 68 -2.63 29.98 -24.58
C ASN A 68 -1.18 29.48 -24.75
N ASP A 69 -0.66 28.67 -23.82
CA ASP A 69 0.67 28.07 -23.99
C ASP A 69 0.68 27.02 -25.12
N ILE A 70 1.78 27.03 -25.86
CA ILE A 70 2.10 26.00 -26.85
C ILE A 70 3.13 25.08 -26.23
N VAL A 71 2.84 23.78 -26.15
CA VAL A 71 3.75 22.80 -25.55
C VAL A 71 4.31 21.87 -26.60
N ASP A 72 5.61 21.90 -26.73
CA ASP A 72 6.37 20.94 -27.53
C ASP A 72 6.93 19.85 -26.61
N TYR A 73 6.37 18.67 -26.74
CA TYR A 73 6.75 17.50 -25.93
C TYR A 73 7.45 16.40 -26.72
N ASN A 74 7.56 16.51 -28.05
CA ASN A 74 8.05 15.41 -28.90
C ASN A 74 8.89 15.82 -30.10
N SER A 75 9.34 17.08 -30.21
CA SER A 75 10.25 17.50 -31.30
C SER A 75 11.60 16.80 -31.20
N THR A 76 12.37 16.86 -32.29
CA THR A 76 13.75 16.35 -32.34
C THR A 76 14.62 16.97 -31.24
N ARG A 77 14.41 18.27 -30.95
CA ARG A 77 15.11 18.97 -29.88
C ARG A 77 14.77 18.39 -28.50
N VAL A 78 13.49 18.19 -28.20
CA VAL A 78 13.05 17.62 -26.93
C VAL A 78 13.56 16.19 -26.77
N ARG A 79 13.54 15.38 -27.81
CA ARG A 79 14.09 14.02 -27.80
C ARG A 79 15.58 14.01 -27.47
N ARG A 80 16.38 14.89 -28.09
CA ARG A 80 17.82 15.02 -27.76
C ARG A 80 18.05 15.41 -26.32
N LEU A 81 17.28 16.37 -25.78
CA LEU A 81 17.38 16.75 -24.36
C LEU A 81 17.11 15.56 -23.41
N ARG A 82 16.14 14.73 -23.73
CA ARG A 82 15.85 13.52 -22.94
C ARG A 82 16.93 12.45 -23.07
N GLN A 83 17.52 12.30 -24.25
CA GLN A 83 18.68 11.44 -24.46
C GLN A 83 19.86 11.88 -23.59
N ASP A 84 20.17 13.18 -23.57
CA ASP A 84 21.24 13.73 -22.74
C ASP A 84 20.99 13.49 -21.25
N VAL A 85 19.75 13.67 -20.78
CA VAL A 85 19.38 13.40 -19.38
C VAL A 85 19.51 11.91 -19.03
N LEU A 86 19.10 11.02 -19.94
CA LEU A 86 19.25 9.58 -19.72
C LEU A 86 20.73 9.18 -19.68
N GLU A 87 21.55 9.72 -20.56
CA GLU A 87 22.99 9.51 -20.55
C GLU A 87 23.59 9.91 -19.19
N PHE A 88 23.22 11.09 -18.65
CA PHE A 88 23.63 11.52 -17.31
C PHE A 88 23.22 10.55 -16.20
N LEU A 89 21.98 10.04 -16.23
CA LEU A 89 21.51 9.08 -15.25
C LEU A 89 22.28 7.75 -15.32
N LEU A 90 22.69 7.35 -16.53
CA LEU A 90 23.40 6.09 -16.77
C LEU A 90 24.90 6.16 -16.47
N ILE A 91 25.52 7.35 -16.40
CA ILE A 91 26.95 7.50 -16.09
C ILE A 91 27.34 6.74 -14.83
N ASN A 92 26.60 6.94 -13.75
CA ASN A 92 26.86 6.30 -12.45
C ASN A 92 26.05 5.02 -12.20
N HIS A 93 25.06 4.73 -13.06
CA HIS A 93 24.26 3.53 -12.88
C HIS A 93 25.07 2.26 -13.22
N PRO A 94 25.10 1.23 -12.35
CA PRO A 94 25.83 0.01 -12.63
C PRO A 94 25.16 -0.81 -13.76
N MET A 95 25.96 -1.56 -14.51
CA MET A 95 25.48 -2.43 -15.59
C MET A 95 24.99 -3.79 -15.04
N ASP A 96 24.15 -3.74 -14.03
CA ASP A 96 23.72 -4.92 -13.27
C ASP A 96 22.40 -5.53 -13.78
N CYS A 97 21.84 -5.10 -14.90
CA CYS A 97 20.51 -5.54 -15.35
C CYS A 97 20.31 -7.05 -15.32
N PRO A 98 21.26 -7.89 -15.75
CA PRO A 98 21.10 -9.35 -15.66
C PRO A 98 21.04 -9.87 -14.22
N ALA A 99 21.73 -9.23 -13.29
CA ALA A 99 21.77 -9.58 -11.86
C ALA A 99 20.90 -8.66 -11.00
N CYS A 100 20.05 -7.81 -11.60
CA CYS A 100 19.18 -6.90 -10.89
C CYS A 100 17.79 -7.49 -10.73
N ASP A 101 17.26 -7.48 -9.49
CA ASP A 101 15.91 -7.98 -9.20
C ASP A 101 14.80 -7.21 -9.94
N GLN A 102 15.04 -5.94 -10.31
CA GLN A 102 14.10 -5.08 -11.06
C GLN A 102 14.15 -5.32 -12.59
N GLY A 103 15.05 -6.15 -13.08
CA GLY A 103 15.20 -6.39 -14.53
C GLY A 103 13.91 -6.91 -15.18
N GLY A 104 13.41 -6.20 -16.20
CA GLY A 104 12.15 -6.46 -16.88
C GLY A 104 10.92 -5.70 -16.36
N GLU A 105 11.05 -4.99 -15.22
CA GLU A 105 10.03 -4.07 -14.68
C GLU A 105 10.67 -2.76 -14.17
N CYS A 106 11.71 -2.28 -14.87
CA CYS A 106 12.51 -1.13 -14.48
C CYS A 106 12.22 0.07 -15.38
N ASP A 107 11.69 1.15 -14.81
CA ASP A 107 11.38 2.38 -15.56
C ASP A 107 12.63 2.93 -16.29
N LEU A 108 13.81 2.90 -15.66
CA LEU A 108 15.04 3.38 -16.27
C LEU A 108 15.47 2.52 -17.47
N GLN A 109 15.31 1.21 -17.40
CA GLN A 109 15.61 0.30 -18.50
C GLN A 109 14.68 0.55 -19.68
N ASP A 110 13.38 0.66 -19.43
CA ASP A 110 12.37 0.90 -20.46
C ASP A 110 12.55 2.29 -21.13
N TYR A 111 12.83 3.31 -20.33
CA TYR A 111 13.08 4.66 -20.88
C TYR A 111 14.42 4.75 -21.63
N SER A 112 15.46 4.02 -21.19
CA SER A 112 16.72 3.95 -21.90
C SER A 112 16.56 3.34 -23.29
N TYR A 113 15.76 2.26 -23.38
CA TYR A 113 15.45 1.60 -24.65
C TYR A 113 14.61 2.48 -25.58
N ASN A 114 13.56 3.14 -25.04
CA ASN A 114 12.61 3.88 -25.87
C ASN A 114 13.05 5.32 -26.22
N PHE A 115 13.84 5.97 -25.36
CA PHE A 115 14.19 7.39 -25.46
C PHE A 115 15.69 7.64 -25.35
N GLY A 116 16.50 6.65 -25.06
CA GLY A 116 17.95 6.80 -24.89
C GLY A 116 18.73 6.79 -26.21
N SER A 117 20.04 6.82 -26.08
CA SER A 117 21.00 6.65 -27.18
C SER A 117 21.67 5.29 -27.06
N ASP A 118 22.10 4.71 -28.18
CA ASP A 118 22.86 3.47 -28.26
C ASP A 118 24.30 3.60 -27.79
N ARG A 119 24.79 4.83 -27.65
CA ARG A 119 26.18 5.12 -27.30
C ARG A 119 26.28 6.11 -26.15
N SER A 120 27.31 5.92 -25.32
CA SER A 120 27.71 6.90 -24.31
C SER A 120 28.88 7.75 -24.88
N ARG A 121 28.80 9.04 -24.65
CA ARG A 121 29.90 9.99 -24.94
C ARG A 121 30.88 10.10 -23.78
N HIS A 122 30.56 9.46 -22.65
CA HIS A 122 31.38 9.54 -21.44
C HIS A 122 32.57 8.60 -21.53
N THR A 123 33.75 9.12 -21.23
CA THR A 123 35.03 8.41 -21.41
C THR A 123 35.61 7.84 -20.12
N PHE A 124 35.09 8.24 -18.94
CA PHE A 124 35.60 7.74 -17.66
C PHE A 124 35.00 6.37 -17.32
N SER A 125 35.85 5.48 -16.79
CA SER A 125 35.48 4.09 -16.53
C SER A 125 34.93 3.84 -15.12
N TYR A 126 35.19 4.71 -14.15
CA TYR A 126 34.74 4.50 -12.77
C TYR A 126 33.36 5.11 -12.50
N LYS A 127 32.58 4.39 -11.68
CA LYS A 127 31.24 4.76 -11.25
C LYS A 127 31.22 5.06 -9.76
N LYS A 128 30.24 5.88 -9.34
CA LYS A 128 29.99 6.17 -7.94
C LYS A 128 29.71 4.87 -7.16
N THR A 129 30.35 4.72 -5.98
CA THR A 129 30.13 3.60 -5.08
C THR A 129 29.46 4.10 -3.81
N ILE A 130 28.36 3.46 -3.42
CA ILE A 130 27.60 3.75 -2.21
C ILE A 130 27.44 2.44 -1.42
N LEU A 131 27.66 2.50 -0.11
CA LEU A 131 27.44 1.34 0.77
C LEU A 131 25.96 1.01 0.88
N ASN A 132 25.65 -0.28 0.85
CA ASN A 132 24.30 -0.76 1.13
C ASN A 132 23.99 -0.56 2.62
N LYS A 133 22.73 -0.20 2.90
CA LYS A 133 22.24 0.01 4.26
C LYS A 133 21.26 -1.09 4.63
N ASP A 134 21.37 -1.63 5.83
CA ASP A 134 20.34 -2.55 6.36
C ASP A 134 19.07 -1.77 6.68
N ARG A 135 17.98 -2.12 6.01
CA ARG A 135 16.66 -1.50 6.20
C ARG A 135 15.64 -2.46 6.83
N GLY A 136 16.08 -3.60 7.32
CA GLY A 136 15.25 -4.62 7.94
C GLY A 136 14.95 -5.80 7.02
N ALA A 137 14.05 -6.66 7.45
CA ALA A 137 13.79 -7.95 6.80
C ALA A 137 13.02 -7.88 5.46
N ILE A 138 12.34 -6.77 5.20
CA ILE A 138 11.40 -6.63 4.07
C ILE A 138 12.09 -6.11 2.82
N VAL A 139 12.93 -5.08 2.98
CA VAL A 139 13.50 -4.32 1.87
C VAL A 139 14.99 -4.59 1.72
N LYS A 140 15.37 -5.19 0.60
CA LYS A 140 16.77 -5.34 0.18
C LYS A 140 17.24 -4.05 -0.48
N THR A 141 18.43 -3.61 -0.15
CA THR A 141 19.02 -2.39 -0.69
C THR A 141 20.24 -2.67 -1.56
N VAL A 142 20.30 -2.07 -2.74
CA VAL A 142 21.47 -2.00 -3.60
C VAL A 142 21.66 -0.55 -4.03
N MET A 143 22.29 0.24 -3.15
CA MET A 143 22.27 1.70 -3.24
C MET A 143 23.07 2.27 -4.40
N ASN A 144 24.00 1.51 -5.00
CA ASN A 144 24.67 1.91 -6.24
C ASN A 144 23.69 2.10 -7.42
N ARG A 145 22.52 1.44 -7.39
CA ARG A 145 21.49 1.58 -8.42
C ARG A 145 20.59 2.80 -8.21
N CYS A 146 20.72 3.46 -7.08
CA CYS A 146 19.87 4.61 -6.73
C CYS A 146 20.16 5.80 -7.63
N ILE A 147 19.11 6.41 -8.21
CA ILE A 147 19.16 7.61 -9.06
C ILE A 147 18.76 8.89 -8.32
N ASN A 148 18.69 8.86 -7.01
CA ASN A 148 18.29 9.99 -6.14
C ASN A 148 16.96 10.65 -6.55
N CYS A 149 15.98 9.88 -7.02
CA CYS A 149 14.68 10.39 -7.43
C CYS A 149 13.79 10.87 -6.27
N THR A 150 14.15 10.58 -5.04
CA THR A 150 13.47 10.96 -3.79
C THR A 150 12.03 10.45 -3.62
N ARG A 151 11.55 9.51 -4.44
CA ARG A 151 10.20 8.95 -4.25
C ARG A 151 10.04 8.31 -2.86
N CYS A 152 11.02 7.54 -2.39
CA CYS A 152 10.98 6.89 -1.07
C CYS A 152 10.98 7.90 0.09
N THR A 153 11.80 8.96 0.03
CA THR A 153 11.85 9.97 1.08
C THR A 153 10.54 10.75 1.17
N ARG A 154 9.96 11.16 0.04
CA ARG A 154 8.67 11.84 -0.01
C ARG A 154 7.51 10.94 0.45
N PHE A 155 7.57 9.66 0.12
CA PHE A 155 6.57 8.69 0.60
C PHE A 155 6.56 8.61 2.13
N PHE A 156 7.72 8.41 2.76
CA PHE A 156 7.78 8.35 4.21
C PHE A 156 7.39 9.68 4.87
N ALA A 157 7.86 10.81 4.36
CA ALA A 157 7.57 12.12 4.94
C ALA A 157 6.11 12.54 4.77
N GLU A 158 5.57 12.43 3.56
CA GLU A 158 4.26 13.01 3.21
C GLU A 158 3.11 12.02 3.42
N VAL A 159 3.26 10.79 2.95
CA VAL A 159 2.18 9.80 3.02
C VAL A 159 2.14 9.14 4.40
N VAL A 160 3.26 8.57 4.85
CA VAL A 160 3.33 7.88 6.13
C VAL A 160 3.47 8.87 7.30
N GLY A 161 4.28 9.91 7.15
CA GLY A 161 4.54 10.92 8.17
C GLY A 161 5.75 10.65 9.04
N THR A 162 6.66 9.82 8.58
CA THR A 162 7.91 9.50 9.28
C THR A 162 9.12 10.04 8.53
N THR A 163 10.20 10.29 9.25
CA THR A 163 11.48 10.73 8.69
C THR A 163 12.52 9.60 8.68
N LEU A 164 12.06 8.38 8.34
CA LEU A 164 12.93 7.18 8.33
C LEU A 164 14.10 7.29 7.38
N VAL A 165 13.94 8.01 6.26
CA VAL A 165 14.98 8.25 5.28
C VAL A 165 14.95 9.68 4.78
N GLY A 166 16.14 10.19 4.49
CA GLY A 166 16.35 11.51 3.90
C GLY A 166 17.45 11.48 2.86
N ILE A 167 17.82 12.65 2.34
CA ILE A 167 18.99 12.83 1.51
C ILE A 167 20.12 13.35 2.38
N ILE A 168 21.25 12.66 2.36
CA ILE A 168 22.47 13.06 3.06
C ILE A 168 23.52 13.45 2.00
N GLY A 169 24.30 14.47 2.29
CA GLY A 169 25.29 14.98 1.35
C GLY A 169 24.71 15.82 0.22
N ARG A 170 25.56 16.22 -0.72
CA ARG A 170 25.20 17.03 -1.88
C ARG A 170 26.04 16.67 -3.11
N GLY A 171 25.52 16.99 -4.29
CA GLY A 171 26.21 16.72 -5.56
C GLY A 171 26.46 15.22 -5.75
N ILE A 172 27.68 14.86 -6.11
CA ILE A 172 28.08 13.47 -6.32
C ILE A 172 28.00 12.63 -5.05
N ASN A 173 28.19 13.24 -3.88
CA ASN A 173 28.14 12.57 -2.56
C ASN A 173 26.72 12.47 -1.98
N SER A 174 25.71 12.88 -2.74
CA SER A 174 24.32 12.78 -2.32
C SER A 174 23.87 11.32 -2.29
N GLU A 175 23.32 10.85 -1.16
CA GLU A 175 22.80 9.50 -0.99
C GLU A 175 21.48 9.51 -0.22
N ILE A 176 20.65 8.49 -0.48
CA ILE A 176 19.44 8.23 0.31
C ILE A 176 19.85 7.38 1.53
N SER A 177 19.75 7.98 2.71
CA SER A 177 20.14 7.34 3.96
C SER A 177 19.31 7.85 5.14
N SER A 178 19.47 7.27 6.31
CA SER A 178 18.98 7.78 7.60
C SER A 178 20.12 8.39 8.38
N TYR A 179 19.82 9.36 9.22
CA TYR A 179 20.82 9.97 10.12
C TYR A 179 21.29 8.97 11.19
N VAL A 180 20.36 8.17 11.70
CA VAL A 180 20.62 7.03 12.59
C VAL A 180 20.23 5.77 11.81
N ASP A 181 20.84 4.62 12.06
CA ASP A 181 20.53 3.35 11.39
C ASP A 181 19.10 2.86 11.73
N MET A 182 18.12 3.65 11.29
CA MET A 182 16.70 3.32 11.45
C MET A 182 16.30 2.25 10.44
N LYS A 183 15.65 1.20 10.94
CA LYS A 183 15.07 0.16 10.13
C LYS A 183 13.64 0.52 9.72
N PHE A 184 13.15 -0.08 8.65
CA PHE A 184 11.78 0.11 8.19
C PHE A 184 10.76 -0.75 8.97
N SER A 185 11.23 -1.59 9.89
CA SER A 185 10.40 -2.53 10.67
C SER A 185 9.25 -1.89 11.45
N ASP A 186 9.38 -0.61 11.79
CA ASP A 186 8.37 0.10 12.59
C ASP A 186 7.31 0.82 11.74
N CYS A 187 7.34 0.56 10.45
CA CYS A 187 6.41 1.16 9.49
C CYS A 187 5.59 0.08 8.77
N GLU A 188 4.28 0.15 8.90
CA GLU A 188 3.32 -0.80 8.32
C GLU A 188 3.20 -0.70 6.79
N PHE A 189 3.93 0.23 6.17
CA PHE A 189 3.90 0.52 4.74
C PHE A 189 5.27 0.43 4.07
N SER A 190 6.26 -0.09 4.75
CA SER A 190 7.64 -0.09 4.26
C SER A 190 7.81 -0.78 2.91
N GLY A 191 7.04 -1.82 2.64
CA GLY A 191 7.07 -2.54 1.36
C GLY A 191 6.63 -1.72 0.15
N ASN A 192 5.88 -0.63 0.32
CA ASN A 192 5.47 0.21 -0.81
C ASN A 192 6.64 0.94 -1.48
N VAL A 193 7.77 1.13 -0.79
CA VAL A 193 8.96 1.72 -1.42
C VAL A 193 9.56 0.84 -2.50
N ILE A 194 9.28 -0.47 -2.48
CA ILE A 194 9.69 -1.43 -3.50
C ILE A 194 9.02 -1.09 -4.84
N ASP A 195 7.68 -0.88 -4.81
CA ASP A 195 6.91 -0.55 -6.00
C ASP A 195 7.15 0.90 -6.46
N LEU A 196 7.45 1.80 -5.52
CA LEU A 196 7.75 3.20 -5.81
C LEU A 196 9.13 3.41 -6.43
N CYS A 197 10.09 2.54 -6.13
CA CYS A 197 11.45 2.70 -6.62
C CYS A 197 11.50 2.42 -8.12
N PRO A 198 11.83 3.42 -8.97
CA PRO A 198 11.84 3.25 -10.42
C PRO A 198 12.99 2.39 -10.93
N VAL A 199 13.91 2.00 -10.04
CA VAL A 199 15.12 1.21 -10.31
C VAL A 199 15.33 0.16 -9.24
N GLY A 200 16.16 -0.84 -9.49
CA GLY A 200 16.44 -1.93 -8.56
C GLY A 200 17.30 -1.57 -7.34
N ALA A 201 17.15 -0.34 -6.80
CA ALA A 201 17.84 0.09 -5.60
C ALA A 201 17.16 -0.40 -4.31
N LEU A 202 15.82 -0.48 -4.31
CA LEU A 202 15.01 -1.00 -3.23
C LEU A 202 14.14 -2.12 -3.81
N THR A 203 14.36 -3.35 -3.37
CA THR A 203 13.67 -4.54 -3.87
C THR A 203 13.18 -5.42 -2.72
N SER A 204 12.32 -6.38 -3.01
CA SER A 204 11.82 -7.30 -1.99
C SER A 204 12.92 -8.27 -1.55
N GLN A 205 13.14 -8.38 -0.24
CA GLN A 205 14.10 -9.32 0.32
C GLN A 205 13.62 -10.78 0.14
N SER A 206 12.34 -11.05 0.30
CA SER A 206 11.78 -12.41 0.22
C SER A 206 11.81 -13.01 -1.18
N ASN A 207 11.74 -12.15 -2.21
CA ASN A 207 11.63 -12.58 -3.61
C ASN A 207 12.90 -12.31 -4.41
N ALA A 208 14.01 -12.00 -3.72
CA ALA A 208 15.28 -11.71 -4.37
C ALA A 208 15.72 -12.89 -5.27
N PHE A 209 15.94 -12.60 -6.55
CA PHE A 209 16.37 -13.53 -7.59
C PHE A 209 15.45 -14.74 -7.87
N ALA A 210 14.23 -14.75 -7.32
CA ALA A 210 13.34 -15.88 -7.45
C ALA A 210 12.76 -16.03 -8.86
N PHE A 211 12.23 -14.92 -9.43
CA PHE A 211 11.53 -14.95 -10.72
C PHE A 211 11.72 -13.65 -11.49
N ARG A 212 11.49 -13.73 -12.81
CA ARG A 212 11.41 -12.56 -13.69
C ARG A 212 9.94 -12.18 -13.95
N PRO A 213 9.64 -10.88 -14.16
CA PRO A 213 8.24 -10.40 -14.32
C PRO A 213 7.47 -11.08 -15.45
N TRP A 214 8.14 -11.44 -16.55
CA TRP A 214 7.52 -12.11 -17.71
C TRP A 214 7.13 -13.57 -17.45
N ASN A 215 7.64 -14.18 -16.38
CA ASN A 215 7.27 -15.53 -15.97
C ASN A 215 6.01 -15.56 -15.09
N LEU A 216 5.54 -14.42 -14.63
CA LEU A 216 4.46 -14.31 -13.65
C LEU A 216 3.11 -14.04 -14.31
N LYS A 217 2.11 -14.78 -13.88
CA LYS A 217 0.69 -14.48 -14.16
C LYS A 217 0.15 -13.49 -13.12
N ARG A 218 -0.74 -12.60 -13.54
CA ARG A 218 -1.33 -11.56 -12.69
C ARG A 218 -2.82 -11.80 -12.52
N PHE A 219 -3.29 -11.73 -11.28
CA PHE A 219 -4.70 -11.87 -10.92
C PHE A 219 -5.11 -10.71 -10.04
N ASN A 220 -6.23 -10.07 -10.37
CA ASN A 220 -6.82 -9.06 -9.51
C ASN A 220 -7.56 -9.74 -8.37
N SER A 221 -7.39 -9.22 -7.15
CA SER A 221 -8.01 -9.71 -5.94
C SER A 221 -8.22 -8.55 -4.97
N PHE A 222 -8.69 -8.84 -3.78
CA PHE A 222 -8.84 -7.89 -2.69
C PHE A 222 -8.18 -8.42 -1.41
N ASP A 223 -7.76 -7.51 -0.56
CA ASP A 223 -7.16 -7.82 0.74
C ASP A 223 -8.25 -8.06 1.77
N ILE A 224 -8.23 -9.24 2.40
CA ILE A 224 -9.16 -9.62 3.48
C ILE A 224 -8.62 -9.28 4.88
N LEU A 225 -7.38 -8.78 4.98
CA LEU A 225 -6.71 -8.50 6.25
C LEU A 225 -6.79 -7.02 6.64
N ASP A 226 -7.24 -6.17 5.72
CA ASP A 226 -7.49 -4.75 5.97
C ASP A 226 -9.00 -4.48 5.95
N SER A 227 -9.47 -3.67 6.86
CA SER A 227 -10.89 -3.28 7.00
C SER A 227 -11.48 -2.61 5.75
N LEU A 228 -10.67 -2.04 4.87
CA LEU A 228 -11.11 -1.39 3.63
C LEU A 228 -11.29 -2.35 2.45
N GLY A 229 -10.83 -3.60 2.53
CA GLY A 229 -10.88 -4.52 1.41
C GLY A 229 -10.09 -4.03 0.19
N SER A 230 -8.86 -3.61 0.40
CA SER A 230 -8.01 -2.96 -0.60
C SER A 230 -7.79 -3.80 -1.84
N ASN A 231 -7.75 -3.16 -3.01
CA ASN A 231 -7.46 -3.85 -4.25
C ASN A 231 -5.99 -4.27 -4.31
N ILE A 232 -5.76 -5.53 -4.62
CA ILE A 232 -4.43 -6.12 -4.78
C ILE A 232 -4.29 -6.84 -6.11
N VAL A 233 -3.05 -6.93 -6.58
CA VAL A 233 -2.68 -7.77 -7.73
C VAL A 233 -1.77 -8.88 -7.23
N VAL A 234 -2.24 -10.10 -7.36
CA VAL A 234 -1.51 -11.32 -6.98
C VAL A 234 -0.70 -11.80 -8.18
N HIS A 235 0.59 -11.98 -7.99
CA HIS A 235 1.49 -12.51 -9.01
C HIS A 235 1.85 -13.95 -8.66
N SER A 236 1.59 -14.88 -9.58
CA SER A 236 1.86 -16.30 -9.38
C SER A 236 2.76 -16.89 -10.46
N TYR A 237 3.51 -17.92 -10.07
CA TYR A 237 4.22 -18.82 -10.96
C TYR A 237 3.65 -20.23 -10.76
N GLY A 238 3.00 -20.77 -11.79
CA GLY A 238 2.23 -22.01 -11.62
C GLY A 238 1.16 -21.86 -10.55
N SER A 239 1.18 -22.71 -9.52
CA SER A 239 0.26 -22.71 -8.38
C SER A 239 0.76 -21.90 -7.18
N THR A 240 1.98 -21.34 -7.24
CA THR A 240 2.57 -20.61 -6.10
C THR A 240 2.43 -19.10 -6.27
N ILE A 241 2.01 -18.41 -5.20
CA ILE A 241 2.02 -16.96 -5.14
C ILE A 241 3.45 -16.51 -4.85
N VAL A 242 3.94 -15.58 -5.65
CA VAL A 242 5.32 -15.07 -5.56
C VAL A 242 5.36 -13.71 -4.87
N LYS A 243 4.53 -12.78 -5.31
CA LYS A 243 4.44 -11.44 -4.75
C LYS A 243 3.02 -10.89 -4.85
N ILE A 244 2.71 -9.94 -3.97
CA ILE A 244 1.48 -9.15 -4.01
C ILE A 244 1.87 -7.69 -4.19
N THR A 245 1.22 -7.01 -5.14
CA THR A 245 1.40 -5.59 -5.40
C THR A 245 0.07 -4.84 -5.25
N PRO A 246 0.08 -3.53 -4.98
CA PRO A 246 -1.16 -2.76 -4.89
C PRO A 246 -1.90 -2.75 -6.24
N GLY A 247 -3.20 -2.98 -6.20
CA GLY A 247 -4.12 -2.64 -7.28
C GLY A 247 -4.52 -1.17 -7.17
N ILE A 248 -4.54 -0.45 -8.29
CA ILE A 248 -4.90 0.98 -8.28
C ILE A 248 -6.40 1.13 -8.06
N ASN A 249 -6.80 1.74 -6.94
CA ASN A 249 -8.16 2.17 -6.69
C ASN A 249 -8.15 3.48 -5.90
N TYR A 250 -8.46 4.58 -6.58
CA TYR A 250 -8.42 5.92 -5.98
C TYR A 250 -9.46 6.14 -4.88
N ASP A 251 -10.54 5.38 -4.90
CA ASP A 251 -11.60 5.47 -3.90
C ASP A 251 -11.28 4.71 -2.61
N LEU A 252 -10.52 3.62 -2.68
CA LEU A 252 -10.19 2.78 -1.53
C LEU A 252 -8.75 2.96 -1.06
N ASN A 253 -7.80 2.37 -1.76
CA ASN A 253 -6.41 2.23 -1.30
C ASN A 253 -5.41 3.12 -2.04
N LEU A 254 -5.87 3.96 -2.99
CA LEU A 254 -4.98 4.74 -3.85
C LEU A 254 -4.02 3.81 -4.60
N ASN A 255 -2.72 3.90 -4.30
CA ASN A 255 -1.66 3.05 -4.84
C ASN A 255 -0.92 2.29 -3.73
N TRP A 256 -1.51 2.15 -2.54
CA TRP A 256 -0.83 1.63 -1.36
C TRP A 256 -1.49 0.36 -0.84
N ILE A 257 -0.68 -0.52 -0.25
CA ILE A 257 -1.14 -1.67 0.55
C ILE A 257 -0.30 -1.78 1.82
N SER A 258 -0.85 -2.39 2.86
CA SER A 258 -0.10 -2.67 4.08
C SER A 258 0.97 -3.75 3.85
N ASP A 259 2.02 -3.75 4.67
CA ASP A 259 3.03 -4.81 4.63
C ASP A 259 2.43 -6.16 5.04
N LYS A 260 1.40 -6.15 5.90
CA LYS A 260 0.61 -7.32 6.24
C LYS A 260 -0.03 -7.94 4.99
N ALA A 261 -0.74 -7.17 4.17
CA ALA A 261 -1.33 -7.64 2.91
C ALA A 261 -0.27 -8.17 1.94
N ARG A 262 0.88 -7.50 1.90
CA ARG A 262 1.96 -7.83 0.97
C ARG A 262 2.64 -9.16 1.25
N TYR A 263 2.77 -9.58 2.51
CA TYR A 263 3.62 -10.71 2.92
C TYR A 263 2.86 -11.87 3.59
N MET A 264 1.60 -11.71 3.95
CA MET A 264 0.83 -12.76 4.64
C MET A 264 0.57 -14.02 3.80
N PHE A 265 0.76 -13.96 2.48
CA PHE A 265 0.55 -15.12 1.60
C PHE A 265 1.48 -16.31 1.91
N ASP A 266 2.60 -16.09 2.58
CA ASP A 266 3.49 -17.14 3.06
C ASP A 266 2.77 -18.17 3.93
N GLY A 267 1.79 -17.73 4.74
CA GLY A 267 0.95 -18.58 5.56
C GLY A 267 0.07 -19.58 4.78
N LEU A 268 -0.09 -19.38 3.46
CA LEU A 268 -0.79 -20.35 2.61
C LEU A 268 0.04 -21.61 2.34
N TYR A 269 1.35 -21.52 2.46
CA TYR A 269 2.27 -22.62 2.11
C TYR A 269 3.07 -23.16 3.30
N LYS A 270 3.22 -22.36 4.37
CA LYS A 270 4.03 -22.71 5.53
C LYS A 270 3.15 -22.99 6.74
N GLN A 271 3.58 -23.94 7.57
CA GLN A 271 2.93 -24.30 8.83
C GLN A 271 1.45 -24.73 8.67
N ARG A 272 1.09 -25.31 7.52
CA ARG A 272 -0.26 -25.81 7.23
C ARG A 272 -0.40 -27.26 7.56
N ILE A 273 -1.53 -27.66 8.17
CA ILE A 273 -1.96 -29.04 8.31
C ILE A 273 -2.53 -29.49 6.96
N LEU A 274 -1.78 -30.35 6.23
CA LEU A 274 -2.15 -30.78 4.89
C LEU A 274 -2.98 -32.06 4.86
N LYS A 275 -2.97 -32.83 5.95
CA LYS A 275 -3.69 -34.10 6.09
C LYS A 275 -4.36 -34.16 7.45
N PRO A 276 -5.46 -34.87 7.59
CA PRO A 276 -6.05 -35.13 8.88
C PRO A 276 -5.07 -35.85 9.81
N LEU A 277 -5.02 -35.41 11.06
CA LEU A 277 -4.16 -35.99 12.09
C LEU A 277 -5.00 -36.58 13.19
N TYR A 278 -4.59 -37.73 13.67
CA TYR A 278 -5.21 -38.46 14.81
C TYR A 278 -4.13 -38.74 15.86
N VAL A 279 -4.46 -38.50 17.11
CA VAL A 279 -3.59 -38.88 18.23
C VAL A 279 -3.95 -40.28 18.69
N ASN A 280 -2.99 -41.22 18.52
CA ASN A 280 -3.19 -42.60 18.96
C ASN A 280 -3.06 -42.72 20.48
N LYS A 281 -3.35 -43.91 21.02
CA LYS A 281 -3.26 -44.22 22.48
C LYS A 281 -1.84 -44.03 23.07
N LEU A 282 -0.82 -43.92 22.22
CA LEU A 282 0.57 -43.70 22.60
C LEU A 282 0.95 -42.22 22.52
N ASN A 283 -0.01 -41.30 22.40
CA ASN A 283 0.18 -39.86 22.22
C ASN A 283 1.01 -39.46 20.98
N GLN A 284 0.97 -40.26 19.91
CA GLN A 284 1.64 -39.97 18.66
C GLN A 284 0.65 -39.49 17.61
N PHE A 285 1.06 -38.48 16.79
CA PHE A 285 0.27 -38.02 15.66
C PHE A 285 0.39 -39.00 14.49
N VAL A 286 -0.71 -39.53 14.05
CA VAL A 286 -0.84 -40.42 12.88
C VAL A 286 -1.67 -39.69 11.81
N THR A 287 -1.22 -39.72 10.58
CA THR A 287 -1.96 -39.18 9.44
C THR A 287 -3.04 -40.16 9.01
N LEU A 288 -4.27 -39.67 8.85
CA LEU A 288 -5.43 -40.46 8.39
C LEU A 288 -5.84 -40.02 6.97
N THR A 289 -6.53 -40.92 6.29
CA THR A 289 -7.30 -40.59 5.09
C THR A 289 -8.68 -40.02 5.51
N TRP A 290 -9.31 -39.26 4.65
CA TRP A 290 -10.65 -38.71 4.92
C TRP A 290 -11.70 -39.78 5.17
N SER A 291 -11.61 -40.94 4.51
CA SER A 291 -12.49 -42.07 4.74
C SER A 291 -12.41 -42.63 6.19
N GLU A 292 -11.18 -42.75 6.70
CA GLU A 292 -10.92 -43.16 8.08
C GLU A 292 -11.43 -42.11 9.07
N VAL A 293 -11.25 -40.82 8.80
CA VAL A 293 -11.76 -39.73 9.62
C VAL A 293 -13.30 -39.82 9.72
N PHE A 294 -13.98 -39.95 8.57
CA PHE A 294 -15.44 -40.05 8.57
C PHE A 294 -15.93 -41.31 9.26
N TYR A 295 -15.22 -42.43 9.15
CA TYR A 295 -15.55 -43.66 9.90
C TYR A 295 -15.43 -43.43 11.40
N ILE A 296 -14.34 -42.81 11.87
CA ILE A 296 -14.14 -42.52 13.30
C ILE A 296 -15.22 -41.54 13.80
N LEU A 297 -15.49 -40.45 13.06
CA LEU A 297 -16.53 -39.49 13.44
C LEU A 297 -17.92 -40.14 13.51
N LYS A 298 -18.26 -41.00 12.53
CA LYS A 298 -19.53 -41.74 12.56
C LYS A 298 -19.63 -42.60 13.78
N LYS A 299 -18.57 -43.34 14.13
CA LYS A 299 -18.54 -44.23 15.29
C LYS A 299 -18.62 -43.47 16.62
N GLU A 300 -17.85 -42.37 16.74
CA GLU A 300 -17.79 -41.61 17.98
C GLU A 300 -18.99 -40.68 18.20
N VAL A 301 -19.49 -40.06 17.11
CA VAL A 301 -20.55 -39.05 17.17
C VAL A 301 -21.95 -39.64 17.01
N LEU A 302 -22.15 -40.54 16.02
CA LEU A 302 -23.50 -41.00 15.66
C LEU A 302 -23.91 -42.33 16.35
N GLN A 303 -22.96 -43.17 16.76
CA GLN A 303 -23.27 -44.48 17.35
C GLN A 303 -23.33 -44.45 18.89
N LYS A 304 -22.77 -43.44 19.55
CA LYS A 304 -22.93 -43.29 21.00
C LYS A 304 -24.23 -42.56 21.28
N ASN A 305 -25.23 -43.30 21.78
CA ASN A 305 -26.56 -42.78 22.18
C ASN A 305 -26.54 -41.77 23.34
N HIS A 306 -25.39 -41.22 23.69
CA HIS A 306 -25.26 -40.17 24.68
C HIS A 306 -25.27 -38.81 24.01
N LYS A 307 -25.97 -37.84 24.61
CA LYS A 307 -25.92 -36.42 24.20
C LYS A 307 -24.45 -35.93 24.21
N ILE A 308 -23.82 -35.99 23.07
CA ILE A 308 -22.44 -35.49 22.92
C ILE A 308 -22.54 -33.97 22.77
N ASN A 309 -21.94 -33.23 23.68
CA ASN A 309 -21.81 -31.81 23.55
C ASN A 309 -20.67 -31.53 22.56
N ILE A 310 -21.01 -31.10 21.34
CA ILE A 310 -20.08 -30.70 20.31
C ILE A 310 -20.12 -29.19 20.25
N GLY A 311 -18.94 -28.51 20.29
CA GLY A 311 -18.79 -27.09 20.01
C GLY A 311 -18.15 -26.89 18.66
N CYS A 312 -18.68 -25.97 17.87
CA CYS A 312 -18.09 -25.54 16.60
C CYS A 312 -17.57 -24.12 16.73
N TYR A 313 -16.27 -23.91 16.51
CA TYR A 313 -15.64 -22.62 16.53
C TYR A 313 -15.30 -22.17 15.11
N PHE A 314 -15.75 -20.98 14.75
CA PHE A 314 -15.49 -20.36 13.45
C PHE A 314 -14.40 -19.32 13.57
N GLY A 315 -13.39 -19.40 12.71
CA GLY A 315 -12.35 -18.36 12.57
C GLY A 315 -12.83 -17.21 11.70
N GLU A 316 -12.23 -16.05 11.89
CA GLU A 316 -12.61 -14.79 11.20
C GLU A 316 -12.38 -14.82 9.68
N LEU A 317 -11.40 -15.60 9.21
CA LEU A 317 -11.01 -15.65 7.79
C LEU A 317 -11.70 -16.80 7.01
N LEU A 318 -12.76 -17.39 7.57
CA LEU A 318 -13.54 -18.41 6.87
C LEU A 318 -14.49 -17.77 5.84
N ASN A 319 -14.66 -18.45 4.71
CA ASN A 319 -15.68 -18.05 3.74
C ASN A 319 -17.09 -18.40 4.23
N ASN A 320 -18.09 -17.66 3.75
CA ASN A 320 -19.49 -17.81 4.15
C ASN A 320 -20.04 -19.22 3.85
N GLU A 321 -19.59 -19.85 2.75
CA GLU A 321 -20.00 -21.21 2.37
C GLU A 321 -19.55 -22.25 3.41
N THR A 322 -18.33 -22.12 3.93
CA THR A 322 -17.82 -23.00 4.98
C THR A 322 -18.59 -22.81 6.27
N ILE A 323 -18.85 -21.57 6.68
CA ILE A 323 -19.63 -21.25 7.89
C ILE A 323 -21.05 -21.81 7.77
N PHE A 324 -21.70 -21.59 6.61
CA PHE A 324 -23.05 -22.08 6.34
C PHE A 324 -23.11 -23.61 6.39
N THR A 325 -22.17 -24.29 5.71
CA THR A 325 -22.11 -25.75 5.65
C THR A 325 -21.87 -26.36 7.03
N ALA A 326 -20.92 -25.80 7.79
CA ALA A 326 -20.65 -26.26 9.16
C ALA A 326 -21.83 -25.98 10.10
N SER A 327 -22.52 -24.85 9.95
CA SER A 327 -23.71 -24.53 10.71
C SER A 327 -24.84 -25.53 10.42
N LYS A 328 -25.09 -25.84 9.15
CA LYS A 328 -26.07 -26.89 8.76
C LYS A 328 -25.71 -28.26 9.28
N PHE A 329 -24.45 -28.64 9.29
CA PHE A 329 -23.98 -29.89 9.87
C PHE A 329 -24.28 -29.98 11.37
N MET A 330 -24.04 -28.88 12.11
CA MET A 330 -24.37 -28.83 13.54
C MET A 330 -25.88 -28.93 13.80
N ASP A 331 -26.70 -28.30 12.96
CA ASP A 331 -28.17 -28.39 13.05
C ASP A 331 -28.69 -29.83 12.81
N VAL A 332 -28.09 -30.54 11.83
CA VAL A 332 -28.43 -31.95 11.55
C VAL A 332 -28.07 -32.87 12.72
N ILE A 333 -26.99 -32.59 13.44
CA ILE A 333 -26.61 -33.36 14.65
C ILE A 333 -27.50 -32.99 15.85
N GLY A 334 -28.30 -31.93 15.75
CA GLY A 334 -29.15 -31.46 16.84
C GLY A 334 -28.40 -30.70 17.94
N ASN A 335 -27.28 -30.05 17.58
CA ASN A 335 -26.45 -29.32 18.51
C ASN A 335 -26.37 -27.81 18.12
N SER A 336 -26.68 -26.95 19.08
CA SER A 336 -26.71 -25.48 18.86
C SER A 336 -25.44 -24.76 19.28
N ASN A 337 -24.41 -25.45 19.77
CA ASN A 337 -23.20 -24.84 20.30
C ASN A 337 -22.27 -24.34 19.16
N LYS A 338 -22.54 -23.16 18.65
CA LYS A 338 -21.78 -22.49 17.57
C LYS A 338 -21.15 -21.24 18.17
N TYR A 339 -19.85 -21.09 18.00
CA TYR A 339 -19.08 -20.00 18.58
C TYR A 339 -18.22 -19.35 17.50
N SER A 340 -18.05 -18.03 17.58
CA SER A 340 -17.04 -17.30 16.83
C SER A 340 -15.93 -16.81 17.77
N PHE A 341 -14.78 -16.44 17.22
CA PHE A 341 -13.65 -15.97 18.02
C PHE A 341 -13.95 -14.65 18.76
N GLN A 342 -14.99 -13.92 18.32
CA GLN A 342 -15.41 -12.62 18.89
C GLN A 342 -16.65 -12.75 19.81
N ASP A 343 -16.73 -13.77 20.63
CA ASP A 343 -17.91 -14.07 21.46
C ASP A 343 -18.33 -12.99 22.48
N SER A 344 -17.57 -11.92 22.62
CA SER A 344 -17.89 -10.84 23.59
C SER A 344 -18.72 -9.69 23.01
N LEU A 345 -18.97 -9.65 21.70
CA LEU A 345 -19.72 -8.57 21.08
C LEU A 345 -21.13 -9.03 20.68
N PHE A 346 -22.10 -8.70 21.52
CA PHE A 346 -23.51 -8.74 21.12
C PHE A 346 -23.79 -7.58 20.15
N ILE A 347 -23.55 -7.82 18.87
CA ILE A 347 -23.95 -6.89 17.83
C ILE A 347 -25.39 -7.19 17.46
N ASN A 348 -26.27 -6.17 17.55
CA ASN A 348 -27.61 -6.31 17.02
C ASN A 348 -27.54 -6.41 15.49
N ASN A 349 -27.83 -7.61 14.95
CA ASN A 349 -27.74 -7.95 13.54
C ASN A 349 -28.98 -7.52 12.74
N ASP A 350 -29.99 -6.91 13.36
CA ASP A 350 -31.22 -6.49 12.69
C ASP A 350 -30.96 -5.42 11.63
N PHE A 351 -29.92 -4.61 11.85
CA PHE A 351 -29.51 -3.56 10.90
C PHE A 351 -28.08 -3.79 10.42
N VAL A 352 -27.92 -3.90 9.12
CA VAL A 352 -26.60 -4.03 8.47
C VAL A 352 -25.64 -2.89 8.87
N GLN A 353 -26.17 -1.70 9.11
CA GLN A 353 -25.41 -0.52 9.53
C GLN A 353 -24.71 -0.67 10.88
N ASN A 354 -25.11 -1.63 11.72
CA ASN A 354 -24.49 -1.85 13.03
C ASN A 354 -23.11 -2.54 12.94
N PHE A 355 -22.80 -3.18 11.82
CA PHE A 355 -21.55 -3.93 11.65
C PHE A 355 -20.84 -3.64 10.31
N THR A 356 -21.37 -2.73 9.51
CA THR A 356 -20.74 -2.26 8.28
C THR A 356 -20.49 -0.76 8.31
N MET A 357 -19.57 -0.29 7.47
CA MET A 357 -19.31 1.12 7.32
C MET A 357 -20.56 1.82 6.72
N ASN A 358 -21.12 2.78 7.44
CA ASN A 358 -22.35 3.47 7.04
C ASN A 358 -22.13 4.48 5.91
N SER A 359 -20.91 4.95 5.71
CA SER A 359 -20.53 5.93 4.71
C SER A 359 -19.46 5.39 3.78
N HIS A 360 -19.45 5.85 2.55
CA HIS A 360 -18.40 5.49 1.60
C HIS A 360 -17.04 6.07 2.04
N VAL A 361 -15.95 5.35 1.79
CA VAL A 361 -14.58 5.77 2.19
C VAL A 361 -14.19 7.14 1.62
N THR A 362 -14.74 7.52 0.47
CA THR A 362 -14.53 8.85 -0.14
C THR A 362 -15.10 9.98 0.69
N THR A 363 -16.11 9.75 1.55
CA THR A 363 -16.69 10.78 2.42
C THR A 363 -15.72 11.28 3.48
N PHE A 364 -14.64 10.53 3.78
CA PHE A 364 -13.59 11.02 4.68
C PHE A 364 -12.97 12.35 4.21
N SER A 365 -13.00 12.65 2.93
CA SER A 365 -12.54 13.94 2.40
C SER A 365 -13.36 15.16 2.85
N ASN A 366 -14.59 14.93 3.31
CA ASN A 366 -15.52 15.99 3.73
C ASN A 366 -15.73 16.04 5.24
N THR A 367 -14.99 15.22 6.00
CA THR A 367 -15.11 15.18 7.46
C THR A 367 -14.42 16.35 8.13
N ASP A 368 -15.04 16.86 9.17
CA ASP A 368 -14.55 17.96 10.00
C ASP A 368 -14.17 17.52 11.43
N MET A 369 -14.55 16.30 11.82
CA MET A 369 -14.20 15.70 13.11
C MET A 369 -14.22 14.18 13.05
N CYS A 370 -13.27 13.53 13.71
CA CYS A 370 -13.20 12.08 13.80
C CYS A 370 -13.04 11.63 15.26
N PHE A 371 -13.88 10.68 15.68
CA PHE A 371 -13.77 10.00 16.98
C PHE A 371 -13.35 8.55 16.76
N ILE A 372 -12.32 8.12 17.47
CA ILE A 372 -11.80 6.76 17.44
C ILE A 372 -11.96 6.13 18.81
N PHE A 373 -12.76 5.07 18.88
CA PHE A 373 -13.07 4.36 20.11
C PHE A 373 -12.44 2.96 20.10
N GLY A 374 -11.49 2.71 20.99
CA GLY A 374 -10.88 1.39 21.22
C GLY A 374 -9.96 0.89 20.09
N ALA A 375 -9.93 1.54 18.93
CA ALA A 375 -9.20 1.10 17.76
C ALA A 375 -7.77 1.64 17.71
N ASN A 376 -6.81 0.80 17.33
CA ASN A 376 -5.47 1.21 16.94
C ASN A 376 -5.35 1.21 15.42
N LEU A 377 -5.71 2.34 14.80
CA LEU A 377 -5.72 2.45 13.34
C LEU A 377 -4.34 2.22 12.69
N LYS A 378 -3.25 2.41 13.42
CA LYS A 378 -1.92 2.17 12.89
C LYS A 378 -1.72 0.71 12.50
N THR A 379 -2.20 -0.23 13.33
CA THR A 379 -1.98 -1.67 13.15
C THR A 379 -3.19 -2.41 12.58
N GLU A 380 -4.40 -1.96 12.90
CA GLU A 380 -5.64 -2.63 12.51
C GLU A 380 -6.12 -2.20 11.12
N SER A 381 -6.04 -0.89 10.84
CA SER A 381 -6.47 -0.29 9.56
C SER A 381 -5.47 0.74 9.04
N PRO A 382 -4.28 0.30 8.64
CA PRO A 382 -3.21 1.23 8.25
C PRO A 382 -3.62 2.18 7.11
N LEU A 383 -4.37 1.71 6.12
CA LEU A 383 -4.81 2.52 4.98
C LEU A 383 -5.81 3.59 5.38
N LEU A 384 -6.72 3.28 6.30
CA LEU A 384 -7.63 4.28 6.87
C LEU A 384 -6.84 5.36 7.63
N ASN A 385 -5.81 4.95 8.36
CA ASN A 385 -4.90 5.86 9.06
C ASN A 385 -4.22 6.86 8.10
N ILE A 386 -3.74 6.41 6.94
CA ILE A 386 -3.16 7.30 5.90
C ILE A 386 -4.22 8.27 5.37
N ARG A 387 -5.45 7.82 5.14
CA ARG A 387 -6.54 8.69 4.68
C ARG A 387 -6.88 9.78 5.69
N LEU A 388 -6.97 9.43 6.96
CA LEU A 388 -7.18 10.41 8.05
C LEU A 388 -6.02 11.40 8.13
N ARG A 389 -4.77 10.93 8.00
CA ARG A 389 -3.61 11.81 7.93
C ARG A 389 -3.68 12.77 6.76
N LYS A 390 -4.01 12.28 5.56
CA LYS A 390 -4.17 13.12 4.36
C LYS A 390 -5.23 14.20 4.59
N GLN A 391 -6.35 13.84 5.20
CA GLN A 391 -7.43 14.78 5.53
C GLN A 391 -7.00 15.79 6.60
N TYR A 392 -6.32 15.33 7.65
CA TYR A 392 -5.78 16.22 8.69
C TYR A 392 -4.85 17.29 8.09
N LEU A 393 -3.96 16.90 7.16
CA LEU A 393 -3.06 17.85 6.49
C LEU A 393 -3.78 18.82 5.56
N ALA A 394 -4.91 18.42 4.99
CA ALA A 394 -5.68 19.25 4.07
C ALA A 394 -6.61 20.25 4.78
N THR A 395 -7.24 19.86 5.91
CA THR A 395 -8.34 20.60 6.53
C THR A 395 -8.16 20.85 8.03
N ALA A 396 -7.03 20.48 8.63
CA ALA A 396 -6.80 20.50 10.07
C ALA A 396 -7.92 19.79 10.87
N LEU A 397 -8.33 18.60 10.40
CA LEU A 397 -9.32 17.71 10.98
C LEU A 397 -9.07 17.51 12.49
N SER A 398 -10.08 17.68 13.33
CA SER A 398 -9.97 17.39 14.76
C SER A 398 -10.18 15.89 14.99
N ILE A 399 -9.17 15.23 15.58
CA ILE A 399 -9.21 13.78 15.83
C ILE A 399 -9.17 13.53 17.32
N LEU A 400 -10.17 12.85 17.85
CA LEU A 400 -10.29 12.46 19.24
C LEU A 400 -10.14 10.95 19.36
N THR A 401 -9.39 10.50 20.37
CA THR A 401 -9.17 9.08 20.64
C THR A 401 -9.61 8.73 22.05
N PHE A 402 -10.30 7.61 22.21
CA PHE A 402 -10.73 7.06 23.48
C PHE A 402 -10.26 5.61 23.62
N GLY A 403 -9.79 5.23 24.81
CA GLY A 403 -9.38 3.88 25.14
C GLY A 403 -7.89 3.66 24.91
N ILE A 404 -7.50 3.17 23.75
CA ILE A 404 -6.10 2.86 23.43
C ILE A 404 -5.39 4.14 22.94
N HIS A 405 -4.26 4.45 23.54
CA HIS A 405 -3.38 5.49 23.02
C HIS A 405 -2.55 4.91 21.88
N SER A 406 -2.94 5.22 20.64
CA SER A 406 -2.19 4.80 19.45
C SER A 406 -1.09 5.81 19.11
N SER A 407 0.08 5.32 18.73
CA SER A 407 1.21 6.14 18.25
C SER A 407 1.01 6.56 16.78
N VAL A 408 -0.08 7.27 16.48
CA VAL A 408 -0.33 7.83 15.15
C VAL A 408 0.54 9.06 14.90
N LEU A 409 0.82 9.35 13.64
CA LEU A 409 1.76 10.39 13.20
C LEU A 409 1.05 11.72 12.84
N TYR A 410 -0.02 12.01 13.55
CA TYR A 410 -0.73 13.29 13.53
C TYR A 410 -1.28 13.58 14.92
N PRO A 411 -1.50 14.84 15.30
CA PRO A 411 -2.02 15.22 16.60
C PRO A 411 -3.41 14.63 16.84
N THR A 412 -3.59 14.03 18.00
CA THR A 412 -4.89 13.54 18.47
C THR A 412 -5.17 14.08 19.86
N TYR A 413 -6.42 14.35 20.14
CA TYR A 413 -6.87 14.71 21.48
C TYR A 413 -7.28 13.43 22.21
N PHE A 414 -6.49 13.00 23.17
CA PHE A 414 -6.80 11.83 23.99
C PHE A 414 -7.90 12.16 25.00
N PHE A 415 -9.02 11.51 24.86
CA PHE A 415 -10.22 11.77 25.64
C PHE A 415 -10.26 10.99 26.97
N GLY A 416 -9.50 9.92 27.08
CA GLY A 416 -9.40 9.06 28.27
C GLY A 416 -9.67 7.60 27.97
N PHE A 417 -9.58 6.77 29.00
CA PHE A 417 -9.79 5.32 28.90
C PHE A 417 -10.83 4.79 29.88
N LYS A 418 -11.34 5.64 30.81
CA LYS A 418 -12.30 5.22 31.82
C LYS A 418 -13.73 5.25 31.26
N MET A 419 -14.49 4.17 31.47
CA MET A 419 -15.88 4.08 31.05
C MET A 419 -16.74 5.24 31.60
N LYS A 420 -16.45 5.71 32.81
CA LYS A 420 -17.12 6.89 33.41
C LYS A 420 -16.97 8.17 32.55
N THR A 421 -15.84 8.33 31.84
CA THR A 421 -15.63 9.47 30.93
C THR A 421 -16.50 9.33 29.68
N LEU A 422 -16.63 8.10 29.17
CA LEU A 422 -17.49 7.80 28.03
C LEU A 422 -18.98 8.04 28.37
N ILE A 423 -19.43 7.59 29.55
CA ILE A 423 -20.80 7.85 30.02
C ILE A 423 -21.08 9.35 30.08
N LYS A 424 -20.19 10.15 30.67
CA LYS A 424 -20.32 11.60 30.70
C LYS A 424 -20.37 12.24 29.30
N PHE A 425 -19.68 11.66 28.34
CA PHE A 425 -19.74 12.11 26.96
C PHE A 425 -21.11 11.80 26.33
N ILE A 426 -21.62 10.58 26.51
CA ILE A 426 -22.95 10.15 26.02
C ILE A 426 -24.06 11.00 26.67
N GLU A 427 -23.96 11.29 27.95
CA GLU A 427 -24.90 12.14 28.68
C GLU A 427 -24.82 13.66 28.31
N GLY A 428 -23.85 14.03 27.48
CA GLY A 428 -23.66 15.43 27.06
C GLY A 428 -23.02 16.33 28.12
N SER A 429 -22.58 15.78 29.25
CA SER A 429 -22.00 16.54 30.37
C SER A 429 -20.50 16.88 30.18
N ASN A 430 -19.90 16.42 29.08
CA ASN A 430 -18.51 16.68 28.77
C ASN A 430 -18.34 17.94 27.90
N ASN A 431 -17.30 18.73 28.13
CA ASN A 431 -17.03 19.95 27.36
C ASN A 431 -16.84 19.68 25.85
N PHE A 432 -16.38 18.52 25.45
CA PHE A 432 -16.25 18.14 24.03
C PHE A 432 -17.59 18.01 23.30
N CYS A 433 -18.67 17.75 23.99
CA CYS A 433 -20.01 17.69 23.38
C CYS A 433 -20.39 19.01 22.72
N LYS A 434 -19.97 20.15 23.28
CA LYS A 434 -20.18 21.47 22.67
C LYS A 434 -19.47 21.62 21.31
N TYR A 435 -18.28 21.07 21.18
CA TYR A 435 -17.56 21.07 19.90
C TYR A 435 -18.22 20.16 18.87
N LEU A 436 -18.74 19.02 19.30
CA LEU A 436 -19.46 18.10 18.43
C LEU A 436 -20.71 18.74 17.82
N CYS A 437 -21.49 19.47 18.61
CA CYS A 437 -22.72 20.12 18.16
C CYS A 437 -22.52 21.18 17.06
N VAL A 438 -21.31 21.72 16.94
CA VAL A 438 -20.95 22.73 15.92
C VAL A 438 -20.49 22.07 14.61
N LYS A 439 -20.10 20.79 14.65
CA LYS A 439 -19.55 20.07 13.50
C LYS A 439 -20.67 19.54 12.60
N LYS A 440 -20.43 19.60 11.27
CA LYS A 440 -21.44 19.21 10.27
C LYS A 440 -21.33 17.73 9.86
N ASN A 441 -20.09 17.22 9.77
CA ASN A 441 -19.79 15.89 9.25
C ASN A 441 -18.86 15.11 10.20
N PRO A 442 -19.29 14.78 11.43
CA PRO A 442 -18.47 13.96 12.33
C PRO A 442 -18.49 12.49 11.89
N ILE A 443 -17.36 11.82 12.03
CA ILE A 443 -17.24 10.36 11.85
C ILE A 443 -16.87 9.72 13.18
N PHE A 444 -17.49 8.55 13.44
CA PHE A 444 -17.22 7.72 14.60
C PHE A 444 -16.67 6.38 14.12
N LEU A 445 -15.50 5.98 14.61
CA LEU A 445 -14.84 4.70 14.35
C LEU A 445 -14.80 3.89 15.63
N PHE A 446 -15.38 2.71 15.58
CA PHE A 446 -15.43 1.75 16.70
C PHE A 446 -14.66 0.49 16.31
N ASN A 447 -14.00 -0.14 17.30
CA ASN A 447 -13.44 -1.48 17.18
C ASN A 447 -14.11 -2.39 18.22
#